data_4b07ed99edfadd77eca490d0e728b391
#
_entry.id   4b07ed99edfadd77eca490d0e728b391
#
_cell.length_a   1.000
_cell.length_b   1.000
_cell.length_c   1.000
_cell.angle_alpha   90.00
_cell.angle_beta   90.00
_cell.angle_gamma   90.00
#
_symmetry.space_group_name_H-M   'P 1'
#
loop_
_entity.id
_entity.type
_entity.pdbx_description
1 polymer ?
#
loop_
_entity_poly.entity_id
_entity_poly.type
_entity_poly.pdbx_seq_one_letter_code
_entity_poly.pdbx_strand_id
1 'polypeptide(L)'
;PQQTLYVPGCWLKKGENEIIILDMAGPSKAETEGLRQPILDVQRGNGAYAHRKMGENLDLTNETPVYQGIFKSGNGWQHVKFGKKVETRFFCLEALNAHDGKDFAAIAELELLGEDGKPVSRQHWKVIYADSEETDAANNIATNVFDLQESTFWHTNYSSSKPAFPHQIVIDLGEDKVITGFSYLPR
;
A
#
# COMPACT_ATOMS: atom_id res chain seq x y z
N PRO A 1 -15.21 -0.65 -2.79
CA PRO A 1 -16.33 -1.48 -3.32
C PRO A 1 -15.92 -2.95 -3.32
N GLN A 2 -16.85 -3.85 -3.01
CA GLN A 2 -16.59 -5.27 -3.07
C GLN A 2 -16.48 -5.69 -4.54
N GLN A 3 -15.32 -6.23 -4.93
CA GLN A 3 -15.07 -6.65 -6.32
C GLN A 3 -15.38 -8.13 -6.55
N THR A 4 -15.58 -8.91 -5.50
CA THR A 4 -15.91 -10.32 -5.58
C THR A 4 -17.10 -10.63 -4.69
N LEU A 5 -18.00 -11.51 -5.18
CA LEU A 5 -19.13 -12.03 -4.45
C LEU A 5 -18.98 -13.55 -4.33
N TYR A 6 -18.97 -14.04 -3.11
CA TYR A 6 -19.08 -15.47 -2.87
C TYR A 6 -20.54 -15.90 -2.97
N VAL A 7 -20.83 -16.85 -3.88
CA VAL A 7 -22.15 -17.46 -4.02
C VAL A 7 -22.08 -18.87 -3.46
N PRO A 8 -22.77 -19.16 -2.33
CA PRO A 8 -22.77 -20.50 -1.75
C PRO A 8 -23.29 -21.54 -2.73
N GLY A 9 -22.64 -22.70 -2.80
CA GLY A 9 -23.03 -23.77 -3.71
C GLY A 9 -24.46 -24.27 -3.49
N CYS A 10 -25.00 -24.13 -2.29
CA CYS A 10 -26.41 -24.48 -1.98
C CYS A 10 -27.44 -23.55 -2.66
N TRP A 11 -27.03 -22.38 -3.14
CA TRP A 11 -27.88 -21.46 -3.91
C TRP A 11 -27.84 -21.74 -5.41
N LEU A 12 -26.90 -22.58 -5.85
CA LEU A 12 -26.73 -22.92 -7.25
C LEU A 12 -27.43 -24.24 -7.55
N LYS A 13 -28.05 -24.34 -8.71
CA LYS A 13 -28.60 -25.57 -9.27
C LYS A 13 -27.73 -26.04 -10.41
N LYS A 14 -27.84 -27.34 -10.74
CA LYS A 14 -27.17 -27.89 -11.93
C LYS A 14 -27.81 -27.30 -13.19
N GLY A 15 -26.98 -26.73 -14.06
CA GLY A 15 -27.41 -26.06 -15.29
C GLY A 15 -27.31 -24.54 -15.17
N GLU A 16 -28.21 -23.83 -15.82
CA GLU A 16 -28.22 -22.36 -15.83
C GLU A 16 -28.66 -21.78 -14.51
N ASN A 17 -27.92 -20.74 -14.05
CA ASN A 17 -28.24 -19.92 -12.91
C ASN A 17 -28.18 -18.45 -13.35
N GLU A 18 -29.13 -17.66 -12.89
CA GLU A 18 -29.20 -16.22 -13.16
C GLU A 18 -28.60 -15.43 -12.01
N ILE A 19 -27.73 -14.49 -12.34
CA ILE A 19 -27.17 -13.52 -11.38
C ILE A 19 -27.55 -12.13 -11.85
N ILE A 20 -28.25 -11.40 -11.00
CA ILE A 20 -28.63 -10.01 -11.26
C ILE A 20 -27.67 -9.09 -10.50
N ILE A 21 -26.96 -8.23 -11.23
CA ILE A 21 -26.04 -7.24 -10.68
C ILE A 21 -26.64 -5.85 -10.91
N LEU A 22 -26.87 -5.12 -9.82
CA LEU A 22 -27.29 -3.71 -9.88
C LEU A 22 -26.06 -2.84 -9.75
N ASP A 23 -25.66 -2.17 -10.83
CA ASP A 23 -24.63 -1.13 -10.82
C ASP A 23 -25.29 0.25 -10.80
N MET A 24 -25.14 0.96 -9.68
CA MET A 24 -25.69 2.29 -9.48
C MET A 24 -24.81 3.40 -10.03
N ALA A 25 -23.57 3.09 -10.43
CA ALA A 25 -22.63 4.05 -11.00
C ALA A 25 -22.76 4.20 -12.54
N GLY A 26 -23.61 3.38 -13.16
CA GLY A 26 -23.82 3.34 -14.60
C GLY A 26 -22.85 2.40 -15.33
N PRO A 27 -23.15 2.07 -16.60
CA PRO A 27 -22.44 1.03 -17.33
C PRO A 27 -21.06 1.51 -17.75
N SER A 28 -20.09 1.36 -16.88
CA SER A 28 -18.73 1.11 -17.32
C SER A 28 -18.68 -0.33 -17.86
N LYS A 29 -17.72 -0.64 -18.70
CA LYS A 29 -17.51 -1.99 -19.27
C LYS A 29 -17.20 -2.99 -18.14
N ALA A 30 -18.21 -3.32 -17.33
CA ALA A 30 -18.08 -4.30 -16.27
C ALA A 30 -18.15 -5.71 -16.90
N GLU A 31 -17.04 -6.41 -16.85
CA GLU A 31 -16.97 -7.84 -17.18
C GLU A 31 -17.11 -8.61 -15.87
N THR A 32 -17.90 -9.67 -15.90
CA THR A 32 -18.04 -10.60 -14.77
C THR A 32 -17.45 -11.94 -15.17
N GLU A 33 -16.57 -12.48 -14.31
CA GLU A 33 -15.93 -13.77 -14.52
C GLU A 33 -16.14 -14.66 -13.30
N GLY A 34 -16.40 -15.94 -13.54
CA GLY A 34 -16.47 -16.96 -12.50
C GLY A 34 -15.07 -17.43 -12.11
N LEU A 35 -14.72 -17.28 -10.85
CA LEU A 35 -13.45 -17.75 -10.31
C LEU A 35 -13.57 -19.21 -9.84
N ARG A 36 -12.57 -20.05 -10.17
CA ARG A 36 -12.53 -21.46 -9.73
C ARG A 36 -12.24 -21.59 -8.24
N GLN A 37 -11.60 -20.60 -7.65
CA GLN A 37 -11.30 -20.53 -6.22
C GLN A 37 -11.66 -19.16 -5.69
N PRO A 38 -12.13 -19.07 -4.44
CA PRO A 38 -12.39 -17.79 -3.81
C PRO A 38 -11.07 -17.03 -3.64
N ILE A 39 -11.11 -15.72 -3.83
CA ILE A 39 -10.00 -14.84 -3.45
C ILE A 39 -10.09 -14.65 -1.94
N LEU A 40 -9.30 -15.41 -1.18
CA LEU A 40 -9.31 -15.41 0.29
C LEU A 40 -8.23 -14.51 0.91
N ASP A 41 -7.31 -14.04 0.09
CA ASP A 41 -6.17 -13.20 0.45
C ASP A 41 -6.49 -11.69 0.49
N VAL A 42 -7.76 -11.35 0.33
CA VAL A 42 -8.22 -9.97 0.51
C VAL A 42 -8.33 -9.66 1.99
N GLN A 43 -7.33 -9.00 2.55
CA GLN A 43 -7.43 -8.48 3.91
C GLN A 43 -8.45 -7.35 3.97
N ARG A 44 -9.45 -7.50 4.83
CA ARG A 44 -10.43 -6.48 5.17
C ARG A 44 -9.86 -5.56 6.27
N GLY A 45 -8.87 -4.74 5.93
CA GLY A 45 -8.53 -3.59 6.76
C GLY A 45 -9.43 -2.42 6.36
N ASN A 46 -10.06 -1.77 7.28
CA ASN A 46 -10.82 -0.49 7.24
C ASN A 46 -11.19 0.10 5.86
N GLY A 47 -11.60 -0.73 4.89
CA GLY A 47 -12.09 -0.29 3.59
C GLY A 47 -11.06 0.22 2.59
N ALA A 48 -9.79 0.19 2.90
CA ALA A 48 -8.74 0.75 2.05
C ALA A 48 -8.08 -0.25 1.09
N TYR A 49 -8.36 -1.54 1.21
CA TYR A 49 -7.61 -2.56 0.46
C TYR A 49 -8.48 -3.33 -0.53
N ALA A 50 -8.29 -3.02 -1.80
CA ALA A 50 -8.64 -3.93 -2.86
C ALA A 50 -7.36 -4.69 -3.26
N HIS A 51 -7.38 -6.01 -3.10
CA HIS A 51 -6.38 -6.94 -3.64
C HIS A 51 -4.91 -6.61 -3.33
N ARG A 52 -4.49 -6.93 -2.13
CA ARG A 52 -3.09 -6.88 -1.75
C ARG A 52 -2.50 -8.29 -1.80
N LYS A 53 -1.55 -8.53 -2.70
CA LYS A 53 -0.66 -9.66 -2.61
C LYS A 53 0.33 -9.41 -1.48
N MET A 54 0.34 -10.25 -0.47
CA MET A 54 1.33 -10.23 0.61
C MET A 54 2.41 -11.26 0.29
N GLY A 55 3.65 -10.93 0.62
CA GLY A 55 4.75 -11.90 0.64
C GLY A 55 5.54 -12.08 -0.66
N GLU A 56 5.20 -11.36 -1.73
CA GLU A 56 6.06 -11.29 -2.93
C GLU A 56 6.54 -9.85 -3.11
N ASN A 57 7.84 -9.63 -3.21
CA ASN A 57 8.38 -8.32 -3.55
C ASN A 57 8.03 -7.95 -4.99
N LEU A 58 7.77 -6.68 -5.22
CA LEU A 58 7.68 -6.15 -6.58
C LEU A 58 9.05 -6.25 -7.23
N ASP A 59 9.09 -6.71 -8.46
CA ASP A 59 10.32 -6.67 -9.26
C ASP A 59 10.52 -5.26 -9.82
N LEU A 60 11.40 -4.50 -9.15
CA LEU A 60 11.79 -3.14 -9.55
C LEU A 60 13.14 -3.11 -10.29
N THR A 61 13.67 -4.25 -10.70
CA THR A 61 15.02 -4.36 -11.29
C THR A 61 15.22 -3.49 -12.53
N ASN A 62 14.14 -3.28 -13.31
CA ASN A 62 14.18 -2.48 -14.53
C ASN A 62 13.68 -1.03 -14.31
N GLU A 63 13.33 -0.67 -13.09
CA GLU A 63 12.83 0.66 -12.78
C GLU A 63 13.96 1.59 -12.36
N THR A 64 13.89 2.83 -12.82
CA THR A 64 14.84 3.86 -12.40
C THR A 64 14.23 4.67 -11.27
N PRO A 65 14.79 4.63 -10.05
CA PRO A 65 14.23 5.39 -8.93
C PRO A 65 14.34 6.90 -9.18
N VAL A 66 13.32 7.64 -8.81
CA VAL A 66 13.33 9.12 -8.83
C VAL A 66 14.37 9.68 -7.88
N TYR A 67 14.56 9.00 -6.76
CA TYR A 67 15.53 9.33 -5.73
C TYR A 67 16.09 8.04 -5.11
N GLN A 68 17.39 8.03 -4.84
CA GLN A 68 18.05 7.03 -4.04
C GLN A 68 18.99 7.70 -3.06
N GLY A 69 18.96 7.28 -1.79
CA GLY A 69 19.80 7.89 -0.75
C GLY A 69 19.75 7.11 0.55
N ILE A 70 20.37 7.67 1.58
CA ILE A 70 20.44 7.09 2.92
C ILE A 70 19.84 8.10 3.89
N PHE A 71 18.87 7.66 4.68
CA PHE A 71 18.35 8.45 5.79
C PHE A 71 19.40 8.57 6.89
N LYS A 72 19.37 9.69 7.62
CA LYS A 72 20.20 9.84 8.81
C LYS A 72 19.65 8.98 9.95
N SER A 73 20.53 8.49 10.80
CA SER A 73 20.10 7.88 12.07
C SER A 73 19.43 8.93 12.96
N GLY A 74 18.33 8.55 13.63
CA GLY A 74 17.58 9.43 14.56
C GLY A 74 16.08 9.24 14.43
N ASN A 75 15.32 9.88 15.33
CA ASN A 75 13.87 9.69 15.49
C ASN A 75 13.04 10.89 14.97
N GLY A 76 13.67 11.88 14.39
CA GLY A 76 12.97 13.07 13.89
C GLY A 76 12.61 12.98 12.41
N TRP A 77 11.74 13.87 11.99
CA TRP A 77 11.37 14.03 10.59
C TRP A 77 12.59 14.23 9.70
N GLN A 78 12.63 13.50 8.61
CA GLN A 78 13.63 13.62 7.58
C GLN A 78 12.97 14.02 6.27
N HIS A 79 13.61 14.92 5.54
CA HIS A 79 13.03 15.51 4.33
C HIS A 79 13.93 15.20 3.13
N VAL A 80 13.32 14.70 2.08
CA VAL A 80 13.97 14.41 0.81
C VAL A 80 13.39 15.32 -0.26
N LYS A 81 14.27 15.99 -1.01
CA LYS A 81 13.88 16.74 -2.21
C LYS A 81 14.33 15.97 -3.45
N PHE A 82 13.43 15.84 -4.41
CA PHE A 82 13.78 15.29 -5.71
C PHE A 82 14.55 16.31 -6.54
N GLY A 83 15.43 15.84 -7.43
CA GLY A 83 16.14 16.71 -8.37
C GLY A 83 15.25 17.30 -9.48
N LYS A 84 14.01 16.80 -9.61
CA LYS A 84 13.02 17.24 -10.59
C LYS A 84 11.61 17.07 -10.01
N LYS A 85 10.65 17.78 -10.59
CA LYS A 85 9.22 17.53 -10.33
C LYS A 85 8.80 16.23 -11.02
N VAL A 86 7.93 15.48 -10.38
CA VAL A 86 7.38 14.23 -10.91
C VAL A 86 5.86 14.28 -10.83
N GLU A 87 5.19 14.14 -11.95
CA GLU A 87 3.75 13.95 -12.00
C GLU A 87 3.45 12.46 -11.92
N THR A 88 2.71 12.06 -10.90
CA THR A 88 2.44 10.65 -10.63
C THR A 88 1.18 10.46 -9.79
N ARG A 89 0.52 9.34 -9.99
CA ARG A 89 -0.55 8.84 -9.13
C ARG A 89 -0.04 7.85 -8.08
N PHE A 90 1.09 7.20 -8.33
CA PHE A 90 1.59 6.16 -7.43
C PHE A 90 2.93 6.55 -6.82
N PHE A 91 3.07 6.26 -5.54
CA PHE A 91 4.34 6.42 -4.83
C PHE A 91 4.80 5.06 -4.30
N CYS A 92 6.03 4.68 -4.62
CA CYS A 92 6.67 3.48 -4.10
C CYS A 92 7.88 3.88 -3.25
N LEU A 93 7.95 3.38 -2.03
CA LEU A 93 9.14 3.43 -1.19
C LEU A 93 9.70 2.02 -1.04
N GLU A 94 10.98 1.87 -1.39
CA GLU A 94 11.74 0.64 -1.20
C GLU A 94 12.85 0.89 -0.19
N ALA A 95 12.85 0.14 0.91
CA ALA A 95 13.92 0.12 1.89
C ALA A 95 14.85 -1.06 1.58
N LEU A 96 16.15 -0.80 1.51
CA LEU A 96 17.17 -1.79 1.13
C LEU A 96 17.93 -2.35 2.34
N ASN A 97 17.93 -1.64 3.45
CA ASN A 97 18.57 -2.03 4.71
C ASN A 97 18.08 -1.14 5.86
N ALA A 98 18.48 -1.47 7.09
CA ALA A 98 18.26 -0.68 8.29
C ALA A 98 19.57 -0.32 8.99
N HIS A 99 19.58 0.81 9.71
CA HIS A 99 20.75 1.28 10.46
C HIS A 99 21.19 0.33 11.59
N ASP A 100 20.26 -0.39 12.17
CA ASP A 100 20.52 -1.32 13.29
C ASP A 100 20.91 -2.72 12.82
N GLY A 101 21.00 -2.94 11.51
CA GLY A 101 21.39 -4.22 10.89
C GLY A 101 20.34 -5.33 11.03
N LYS A 102 19.12 -5.01 11.43
CA LYS A 102 18.00 -5.96 11.46
C LYS A 102 17.26 -5.97 10.13
N ASP A 103 16.59 -7.08 9.84
CA ASP A 103 15.81 -7.27 8.62
C ASP A 103 14.38 -6.72 8.74
N PHE A 104 14.24 -5.48 9.24
CA PHE A 104 12.93 -4.86 9.42
C PHE A 104 12.90 -3.42 8.92
N ALA A 105 11.74 -3.00 8.40
CA ALA A 105 11.44 -1.61 8.14
C ALA A 105 10.24 -1.14 8.99
N ALA A 106 10.29 0.12 9.43
CA ALA A 106 9.18 0.74 10.12
C ALA A 106 9.08 2.22 9.75
N ILE A 107 7.85 2.70 9.60
CA ILE A 107 7.53 4.10 9.26
C ILE A 107 6.40 4.54 10.16
N ALA A 108 6.60 5.62 10.94
CA ALA A 108 5.53 6.25 11.68
C ALA A 108 4.67 7.12 10.76
N GLU A 109 5.28 8.03 10.01
CA GLU A 109 4.57 8.90 9.10
C GLU A 109 5.33 9.13 7.78
N LEU A 110 4.57 9.33 6.72
CA LEU A 110 5.04 9.67 5.38
C LEU A 110 4.21 10.82 4.82
N GLU A 111 4.87 11.82 4.29
CA GLU A 111 4.26 12.94 3.58
C GLU A 111 4.88 13.06 2.18
N LEU A 112 4.07 13.37 1.18
CA LEU A 112 4.57 13.77 -0.13
C LEU A 112 4.46 15.29 -0.26
N LEU A 113 5.49 15.91 -0.81
CA LEU A 113 5.59 17.36 -0.91
C LEU A 113 5.21 17.83 -2.32
N GLY A 114 4.26 18.74 -2.39
CA GLY A 114 3.84 19.39 -3.62
C GLY A 114 4.80 20.47 -4.12
N GLU A 115 4.42 21.20 -5.15
CA GLU A 115 5.24 22.25 -5.78
C GLU A 115 5.56 23.41 -4.83
N ASP A 116 4.66 23.70 -3.90
CA ASP A 116 4.87 24.73 -2.87
C ASP A 116 5.71 24.23 -1.68
N GLY A 117 6.20 23.00 -1.73
CA GLY A 117 6.97 22.36 -0.68
C GLY A 117 6.16 21.94 0.55
N LYS A 118 4.83 22.01 0.48
CA LYS A 118 3.93 21.57 1.55
C LYS A 118 3.41 20.16 1.29
N PRO A 119 2.99 19.45 2.34
CA PRO A 119 2.35 18.15 2.20
C PRO A 119 1.11 18.21 1.31
N VAL A 120 1.00 17.30 0.35
CA VAL A 120 -0.21 17.10 -0.44
C VAL A 120 -1.28 16.40 0.38
N SER A 121 -2.56 16.66 0.05
CA SER A 121 -3.69 16.04 0.74
C SER A 121 -3.62 14.51 0.66
N ARG A 122 -3.84 13.85 1.80
CA ARG A 122 -3.86 12.38 1.95
C ARG A 122 -5.26 11.79 1.87
N GLN A 123 -6.29 12.62 1.60
CA GLN A 123 -7.71 12.23 1.69
C GLN A 123 -8.08 11.00 0.85
N HIS A 124 -7.41 10.81 -0.29
CA HIS A 124 -7.70 9.72 -1.23
C HIS A 124 -6.60 8.65 -1.28
N TRP A 125 -5.61 8.75 -0.40
CA TRP A 125 -4.50 7.80 -0.37
C TRP A 125 -4.97 6.41 0.04
N LYS A 126 -4.38 5.42 -0.62
CA LYS A 126 -4.61 4.00 -0.31
C LYS A 126 -3.29 3.25 -0.43
N VAL A 127 -2.97 2.43 0.54
CA VAL A 127 -1.91 1.43 0.36
C VAL A 127 -2.45 0.37 -0.58
N ILE A 128 -1.81 0.19 -1.72
CA ILE A 128 -2.17 -0.86 -2.69
C ILE A 128 -1.25 -2.07 -2.63
N TYR A 129 -0.07 -1.89 -2.03
CA TYR A 129 0.88 -2.94 -1.78
C TYR A 129 1.76 -2.61 -0.56
N ALA A 130 2.10 -3.62 0.24
CA ALA A 130 3.27 -3.66 1.11
C ALA A 130 3.74 -5.11 1.16
N ASP A 131 5.04 -5.34 1.17
CA ASP A 131 5.60 -6.69 1.19
C ASP A 131 5.17 -7.49 2.43
N SER A 132 5.09 -6.83 3.56
CA SER A 132 4.58 -7.40 4.80
C SER A 132 4.08 -6.32 5.77
N GLU A 133 3.33 -6.75 6.78
CA GLU A 133 2.95 -5.92 7.94
C GLU A 133 2.78 -6.79 9.17
N GLU A 134 3.02 -6.21 10.32
CA GLU A 134 2.85 -6.89 11.59
C GLU A 134 1.42 -6.75 12.10
N THR A 135 0.68 -7.83 12.07
CA THR A 135 -0.72 -7.89 12.51
C THR A 135 -0.97 -8.96 13.57
N ASP A 136 0.02 -9.84 13.80
CA ASP A 136 -0.12 -10.96 14.73
C ASP A 136 0.20 -10.53 16.17
N ALA A 137 1.32 -9.83 16.36
CA ALA A 137 1.76 -9.37 17.67
C ALA A 137 1.33 -7.93 17.97
N ALA A 138 1.05 -7.12 16.95
CA ALA A 138 0.65 -5.71 17.08
C ALA A 138 -0.14 -5.24 15.85
N ASN A 139 -0.87 -4.13 15.97
CA ASN A 139 -1.59 -3.51 14.85
C ASN A 139 -0.71 -2.50 14.11
N ASN A 140 0.38 -2.97 13.49
CA ASN A 140 1.34 -2.13 12.78
C ASN A 140 1.14 -2.24 11.26
N ILE A 141 -0.07 -1.93 10.82
CA ILE A 141 -0.52 -2.03 9.43
C ILE A 141 0.04 -0.90 8.57
N ALA A 142 0.14 -1.14 7.27
CA ALA A 142 0.78 -0.21 6.35
C ALA A 142 0.06 1.13 6.18
N THR A 143 -1.25 1.20 6.45
CA THR A 143 -1.99 2.46 6.44
C THR A 143 -1.62 3.43 7.56
N ASN A 144 -0.97 2.96 8.61
CA ASN A 144 -0.51 3.82 9.68
C ASN A 144 0.51 4.87 9.19
N VAL A 145 1.16 4.65 8.03
CA VAL A 145 2.17 5.60 7.49
C VAL A 145 1.60 6.96 7.08
N PHE A 146 0.27 7.12 7.05
CA PHE A 146 -0.36 8.39 6.69
C PHE A 146 -1.65 8.67 7.46
N ASP A 147 -1.80 8.11 8.65
CA ASP A 147 -3.00 8.26 9.50
C ASP A 147 -2.99 9.54 10.36
N LEU A 148 -1.93 10.36 10.25
CA LEU A 148 -1.71 11.59 11.01
C LEU A 148 -1.48 11.36 12.52
N GLN A 149 -1.03 10.18 12.90
CA GLN A 149 -0.75 9.82 14.29
C GLN A 149 0.69 9.32 14.43
N GLU A 150 1.60 10.16 14.85
CA GLU A 150 3.03 9.80 15.01
C GLU A 150 3.28 8.64 16.00
N SER A 151 2.27 8.28 16.80
CA SER A 151 2.35 7.17 17.76
C SER A 151 2.03 5.80 17.14
N THR A 152 1.36 5.77 16.00
CA THR A 152 1.12 4.57 15.19
C THR A 152 2.21 4.44 14.13
N PHE A 153 2.41 3.26 13.59
CA PHE A 153 3.41 3.05 12.56
C PHE A 153 3.14 1.76 11.78
N TRP A 154 3.61 1.72 10.56
CA TRP A 154 3.80 0.48 9.83
C TRP A 154 5.08 -0.17 10.29
N HIS A 155 5.05 -1.48 10.44
CA HIS A 155 6.22 -2.32 10.66
C HIS A 155 6.10 -3.59 9.82
N THR A 156 7.17 -3.97 9.15
CA THR A 156 7.23 -5.25 8.46
C THR A 156 7.06 -6.39 9.46
N ASN A 157 6.57 -7.54 9.01
CA ASN A 157 6.28 -8.65 9.91
C ASN A 157 7.54 -9.15 10.62
N TYR A 158 7.49 -9.17 11.95
CA TYR A 158 8.58 -9.64 12.81
C TYR A 158 8.20 -10.84 13.68
N SER A 159 6.93 -11.15 13.79
CA SER A 159 6.44 -12.21 14.69
C SER A 159 6.39 -13.58 13.99
N SER A 160 6.05 -13.63 12.71
CA SER A 160 5.85 -14.87 11.97
C SER A 160 6.73 -15.01 10.74
N SER A 161 6.47 -14.31 9.65
CA SER A 161 7.15 -14.54 8.36
C SER A 161 8.57 -13.97 8.28
N LYS A 162 8.84 -12.85 8.95
CA LYS A 162 10.15 -12.18 9.02
C LYS A 162 10.85 -12.07 7.66
N PRO A 163 10.23 -11.42 6.67
CA PRO A 163 10.84 -11.31 5.36
C PRO A 163 12.13 -10.51 5.43
N ALA A 164 13.09 -10.85 4.58
CA ALA A 164 14.33 -10.08 4.42
C ALA A 164 14.12 -8.88 3.50
N PHE A 165 15.07 -7.94 3.52
CA PHE A 165 15.10 -6.84 2.54
C PHE A 165 15.15 -7.35 1.08
N PRO A 166 14.62 -6.57 0.12
CA PRO A 166 14.03 -5.23 0.25
C PRO A 166 12.62 -5.24 0.84
N HIS A 167 12.27 -4.15 1.55
CA HIS A 167 10.90 -3.93 2.00
C HIS A 167 10.25 -2.82 1.19
N GLN A 168 8.99 -3.01 0.83
CA GLN A 168 8.33 -2.14 -0.14
C GLN A 168 6.92 -1.77 0.33
N ILE A 169 6.57 -0.50 0.10
CA ILE A 169 5.19 -0.02 0.24
C ILE A 169 4.82 0.81 -0.99
N VAL A 170 3.62 0.59 -1.53
CA VAL A 170 3.07 1.37 -2.64
C VAL A 170 1.77 2.02 -2.24
N ILE A 171 1.69 3.31 -2.49
CA ILE A 171 0.53 4.15 -2.18
C ILE A 171 -0.07 4.67 -3.49
N ASP A 172 -1.37 4.44 -3.69
CA ASP A 172 -2.19 5.13 -4.69
C ASP A 172 -2.66 6.46 -4.08
N LEU A 173 -2.31 7.57 -4.70
CA LEU A 173 -2.67 8.93 -4.26
C LEU A 173 -4.11 9.31 -4.63
N GLY A 174 -4.80 8.44 -5.39
CA GLY A 174 -6.18 8.62 -5.85
C GLY A 174 -6.29 9.41 -7.15
N GLU A 175 -5.35 10.29 -7.44
CA GLU A 175 -5.25 11.10 -8.65
C GLU A 175 -3.80 11.48 -8.94
N ASP A 176 -3.52 11.97 -10.14
CA ASP A 176 -2.19 12.47 -10.48
C ASP A 176 -1.84 13.71 -9.65
N LYS A 177 -0.66 13.72 -9.07
CA LYS A 177 -0.09 14.80 -8.26
C LYS A 177 1.29 15.17 -8.76
N VAL A 178 1.62 16.46 -8.71
CA VAL A 178 3.00 16.92 -8.92
C VAL A 178 3.72 16.88 -7.60
N ILE A 179 4.73 16.02 -7.50
CA ILE A 179 5.52 15.76 -6.29
C ILE A 179 6.95 16.25 -6.50
N THR A 180 7.49 16.93 -5.49
CA THR A 180 8.85 17.49 -5.47
C THR A 180 9.77 16.84 -4.43
N GLY A 181 9.22 15.98 -3.59
CA GLY A 181 9.93 15.33 -2.52
C GLY A 181 8.99 14.59 -1.57
N PHE A 182 9.54 14.11 -0.48
CA PHE A 182 8.76 13.51 0.59
C PHE A 182 9.39 13.76 1.96
N SER A 183 8.59 13.64 3.01
CA SER A 183 9.05 13.63 4.40
C SER A 183 8.78 12.26 5.01
N TYR A 184 9.69 11.81 5.83
CA TYR A 184 9.66 10.52 6.48
C TYR A 184 9.89 10.68 7.98
N LEU A 185 9.04 10.10 8.80
CA LEU A 185 9.21 9.98 10.24
C LEU A 185 9.53 8.51 10.57
N PRO A 186 10.75 8.18 11.01
CA PRO A 186 11.06 6.85 11.49
C PRO A 186 10.32 6.54 12.80
N ARG A 187 10.21 5.26 13.13
CA ARG A 187 9.76 4.82 14.44
C ARG A 187 10.91 4.85 15.44
#